data_d5891d1454ed1c54560767ee6510b96b
#
_entry.id   d5891d1454ed1c54560767ee6510b96b
#
_cell.length_a   1.000
_cell.length_b   1.000
_cell.length_c   1.000
_cell.angle_alpha   90.00
_cell.angle_beta   90.00
_cell.angle_gamma   90.00
#
_symmetry.space_group_name_H-M   'P 1'
#
loop_
_entity.id
_entity.type
_entity.pdbx_description
1 polymer ?
#
loop_
_entity_poly.entity_id
_entity_poly.type
_entity_poly.pdbx_seq_one_letter_code
_entity_poly.pdbx_strand_id
1 'polypeptide(L)'
;MVLDQVLDLDQELDLAAANAERTGLPYALVMLDIDHFKKINDEHGHGVGDGVLTDLVALLKQNTRKSDQLFRYGGEEFVLLLPGVDGIGLKAVMNNLQQVLRKYMKHPGGSVTASFGVALLEHGESVDSWLARADAALYEAKETGRDRVVFADAQRTPELAAETA
;
A
#
# COMPACT_ATOMS: atom_id res chain seq x y z
N MET A 1 -4.55 11.10 10.33
CA MET A 1 -5.97 11.03 9.93
C MET A 1 -6.07 10.40 8.54
N VAL A 2 -7.04 9.55 8.34
CA VAL A 2 -7.31 9.02 6.99
C VAL A 2 -7.96 10.12 6.18
N LEU A 3 -7.42 10.37 5.00
CA LEU A 3 -7.99 11.31 4.06
C LEU A 3 -8.92 10.54 3.13
N ASP A 4 -10.20 10.86 3.16
CA ASP A 4 -11.21 10.21 2.32
C ASP A 4 -11.25 10.78 0.90
N GLN A 5 -10.21 11.51 0.53
CA GLN A 5 -10.26 12.31 -0.69
C GLN A 5 -9.20 11.87 -1.70
N VAL A 6 -9.65 11.18 -2.72
CA VAL A 6 -8.80 10.74 -3.83
C VAL A 6 -8.11 11.92 -4.50
N LEU A 7 -8.76 13.09 -4.55
CA LEU A 7 -8.17 14.31 -5.11
C LEU A 7 -6.93 14.77 -4.36
N ASP A 8 -6.94 14.62 -3.02
CA ASP A 8 -5.77 14.94 -2.21
C ASP A 8 -4.63 13.97 -2.48
N LEU A 9 -4.94 12.71 -2.75
CA LEU A 9 -3.93 11.72 -3.11
C LEU A 9 -3.18 12.13 -4.37
N ASP A 10 -3.89 12.52 -5.43
CA ASP A 10 -3.25 12.92 -6.68
C ASP A 10 -2.29 14.08 -6.47
N GLN A 11 -2.70 15.10 -5.71
CA GLN A 11 -1.85 16.24 -5.37
C GLN A 11 -0.63 15.80 -4.58
N GLU A 12 -0.82 14.95 -3.57
CA GLU A 12 0.29 14.50 -2.73
C GLU A 12 1.29 13.65 -3.51
N LEU A 13 0.81 12.82 -4.44
CA LEU A 13 1.69 12.04 -5.30
C LEU A 13 2.48 12.92 -6.25
N ASP A 14 1.86 13.95 -6.82
CA ASP A 14 2.55 14.92 -7.68
C ASP A 14 3.64 15.67 -6.90
N LEU A 15 3.33 16.10 -5.68
CA LEU A 15 4.29 16.76 -4.82
C LEU A 15 5.45 15.83 -4.44
N ALA A 16 5.16 14.58 -4.13
CA ALA A 16 6.17 13.58 -3.80
C ALA A 16 7.11 13.35 -4.98
N ALA A 17 6.56 13.18 -6.17
CA ALA A 17 7.35 12.97 -7.39
C ALA A 17 8.25 14.18 -7.68
N ALA A 18 7.73 15.40 -7.55
CA ALA A 18 8.50 16.61 -7.73
C ALA A 18 9.60 16.74 -6.69
N ASN A 19 9.32 16.43 -5.44
CA ASN A 19 10.29 16.50 -4.36
C ASN A 19 11.39 15.43 -4.53
N ALA A 20 11.03 14.23 -4.96
CA ALA A 20 11.98 13.17 -5.24
C ALA A 20 12.96 13.58 -6.34
N GLU A 21 12.46 14.19 -7.40
CA GLU A 21 13.31 14.66 -8.52
C GLU A 21 14.24 15.78 -8.06
N ARG A 22 13.75 16.70 -7.24
CA ARG A 22 14.53 17.84 -6.75
C ARG A 22 15.59 17.44 -5.73
N THR A 23 15.29 16.51 -4.82
CA THR A 23 16.15 16.22 -3.67
C THR A 23 16.82 14.86 -3.73
N GLY A 24 16.35 13.95 -4.58
CA GLY A 24 16.82 12.56 -4.59
C GLY A 24 16.24 11.71 -3.46
N LEU A 25 15.32 12.26 -2.66
CA LEU A 25 14.69 11.50 -1.56
C LEU A 25 13.86 10.35 -2.14
N PRO A 26 14.07 9.10 -1.67
CA PRO A 26 13.24 7.99 -2.12
C PRO A 26 11.83 8.07 -1.56
N TYR A 27 10.86 7.60 -2.33
CA TYR A 27 9.47 7.52 -1.91
C TYR A 27 8.90 6.16 -2.27
N ALA A 28 8.18 5.55 -1.35
CA ALA A 28 7.47 4.30 -1.60
C ALA A 28 5.96 4.54 -1.57
N LEU A 29 5.27 3.87 -2.46
CA LEU A 29 3.80 3.87 -2.52
C LEU A 29 3.33 2.46 -2.21
N VAL A 30 2.43 2.34 -1.25
CA VAL A 30 1.85 1.06 -0.82
C VAL A 30 0.35 1.10 -1.08
N MET A 31 -0.14 0.15 -1.86
CA MET A 31 -1.57 -0.08 -1.97
C MET A 31 -1.93 -1.31 -1.17
N LEU A 32 -2.97 -1.22 -0.37
CA LEU A 32 -3.39 -2.35 0.46
C LEU A 32 -4.90 -2.49 0.47
N ASP A 33 -5.33 -3.72 0.72
CA ASP A 33 -6.72 -4.11 0.69
C ASP A 33 -6.93 -5.21 1.73
N ILE A 34 -8.05 -5.14 2.46
CA ILE A 34 -8.41 -6.16 3.43
C ILE A 34 -8.86 -7.40 2.68
N ASP A 35 -8.23 -8.54 3.00
CA ASP A 35 -8.57 -9.82 2.37
C ASP A 35 -9.98 -10.25 2.76
N HIS A 36 -10.75 -10.67 1.76
CA HIS A 36 -12.11 -11.19 1.94
C HIS A 36 -13.06 -10.23 2.66
N PHE A 37 -12.89 -8.93 2.47
CA PHE A 37 -13.70 -7.93 3.16
C PHE A 37 -15.19 -8.06 2.84
N LYS A 38 -15.53 -8.34 1.58
CA LYS A 38 -16.93 -8.56 1.19
C LYS A 38 -17.53 -9.75 1.96
N LYS A 39 -16.76 -10.82 2.10
CA LYS A 39 -17.20 -12.01 2.83
C LYS A 39 -17.45 -11.68 4.31
N ILE A 40 -16.59 -10.85 4.91
CA ILE A 40 -16.76 -10.40 6.30
C ILE A 40 -18.07 -9.64 6.44
N ASN A 41 -18.36 -8.70 5.54
CA ASN A 41 -19.61 -7.96 5.54
C ASN A 41 -20.84 -8.88 5.34
N ASP A 42 -20.74 -9.80 4.39
CA ASP A 42 -21.85 -10.69 4.07
C ASP A 42 -22.17 -11.65 5.22
N GLU A 43 -21.16 -12.13 5.94
CA GLU A 43 -21.34 -13.08 7.04
C GLU A 43 -21.62 -12.44 8.38
N HIS A 44 -21.06 -11.25 8.63
CA HIS A 44 -21.12 -10.60 9.95
C HIS A 44 -21.76 -9.22 9.96
N GLY A 45 -22.13 -8.69 8.79
CA GLY A 45 -22.78 -7.41 8.66
C GLY A 45 -21.82 -6.24 8.51
N HIS A 46 -22.37 -5.12 8.00
CA HIS A 46 -21.57 -3.92 7.72
C HIS A 46 -20.97 -3.28 8.98
N GLY A 47 -21.62 -3.45 10.13
CA GLY A 47 -21.08 -2.94 11.40
C GLY A 47 -19.76 -3.58 11.76
N VAL A 48 -19.64 -4.90 11.55
CA VAL A 48 -18.37 -5.62 11.75
C VAL A 48 -17.32 -5.17 10.74
N GLY A 49 -17.72 -5.04 9.47
CA GLY A 49 -16.81 -4.53 8.43
C GLY A 49 -16.30 -3.13 8.74
N ASP A 50 -17.17 -2.22 9.21
CA ASP A 50 -16.76 -0.88 9.61
C ASP A 50 -15.78 -0.92 10.78
N GLY A 51 -15.99 -1.82 11.72
CA GLY A 51 -15.05 -2.03 12.83
C GLY A 51 -13.68 -2.51 12.37
N VAL A 52 -13.65 -3.41 11.40
CA VAL A 52 -12.40 -3.89 10.80
C VAL A 52 -11.64 -2.74 10.11
N LEU A 53 -12.36 -1.90 9.38
CA LEU A 53 -11.76 -0.72 8.73
C LEU A 53 -11.20 0.26 9.76
N THR A 54 -11.94 0.51 10.83
CA THR A 54 -11.50 1.38 11.92
C THR A 54 -10.23 0.85 12.58
N ASP A 55 -10.19 -0.45 12.84
CA ASP A 55 -9.02 -1.10 13.43
C ASP A 55 -7.81 -1.02 12.52
N LEU A 56 -8.01 -1.24 11.21
CA LEU A 56 -6.94 -1.12 10.23
C LEU A 56 -6.32 0.27 10.25
N VAL A 57 -7.13 1.30 10.21
CA VAL A 57 -6.67 2.69 10.24
C VAL A 57 -5.86 2.96 11.52
N ALA A 58 -6.37 2.54 12.67
CA ALA A 58 -5.69 2.75 13.94
C ALA A 58 -4.34 2.04 13.97
N LEU A 59 -4.27 0.79 13.52
CA LEU A 59 -3.04 0.02 13.49
C LEU A 59 -2.02 0.60 12.53
N LEU A 60 -2.45 1.03 11.34
CA LEU A 60 -1.56 1.67 10.37
C LEU A 60 -0.98 2.96 10.93
N LYS A 61 -1.81 3.79 11.56
CA LYS A 61 -1.34 5.05 12.16
C LYS A 61 -0.38 4.82 13.30
N GLN A 62 -0.62 3.81 14.14
CA GLN A 62 0.24 3.50 15.28
C GLN A 62 1.60 2.95 14.86
N ASN A 63 1.70 2.42 13.64
CA ASN A 63 2.90 1.73 13.16
C ASN A 63 3.56 2.42 11.96
N THR A 64 3.21 3.67 11.72
CA THR A 64 3.86 4.51 10.70
C THR A 64 4.32 5.82 11.35
N ARG A 65 5.19 6.55 10.62
CA ARG A 65 5.76 7.81 11.11
C ARG A 65 4.80 8.97 10.79
N LYS A 66 5.01 10.10 11.47
CA LYS A 66 4.22 11.32 11.20
C LYS A 66 4.36 11.81 9.76
N SER A 67 5.51 11.56 9.15
CA SER A 67 5.76 11.92 7.75
C SER A 67 5.09 11.00 6.75
N ASP A 68 4.64 9.83 7.19
CA ASP A 68 3.92 8.89 6.35
C ASP A 68 2.46 9.34 6.23
N GLN A 69 1.89 9.20 5.02
CA GLN A 69 0.53 9.63 4.77
C GLN A 69 -0.35 8.44 4.40
N LEU A 70 -1.54 8.41 4.98
CA LEU A 70 -2.53 7.36 4.74
C LEU A 70 -3.74 7.96 4.02
N PHE A 71 -4.13 7.34 2.92
CA PHE A 71 -5.30 7.74 2.14
C PHE A 71 -6.25 6.57 1.99
N ARG A 72 -7.54 6.86 2.00
CA ARG A 72 -8.54 5.86 1.62
C ARG A 72 -8.78 6.00 0.12
N TYR A 73 -8.53 4.91 -0.62
CA TYR A 73 -8.60 4.91 -2.07
C TYR A 73 -9.94 4.41 -2.58
N GLY A 74 -10.54 3.45 -1.89
CA GLY A 74 -11.82 2.87 -2.22
C GLY A 74 -12.52 2.40 -0.96
N GLY A 75 -13.52 1.54 -1.06
CA GLY A 75 -14.29 1.04 0.08
C GLY A 75 -13.43 0.36 1.14
N GLU A 76 -12.56 -0.54 0.70
CA GLU A 76 -11.66 -1.32 1.54
C GLU A 76 -10.19 -1.16 1.14
N GLU A 77 -9.91 -0.25 0.21
CA GLU A 77 -8.58 -0.02 -0.33
C GLU A 77 -7.97 1.24 0.28
N PHE A 78 -6.70 1.14 0.62
CA PHE A 78 -5.94 2.23 1.22
C PHE A 78 -4.61 2.40 0.50
N VAL A 79 -4.07 3.60 0.59
CA VAL A 79 -2.76 3.94 0.04
C VAL A 79 -1.91 4.55 1.15
N LEU A 80 -0.67 4.08 1.27
CA LEU A 80 0.34 4.69 2.12
C LEU A 80 1.41 5.31 1.25
N LEU A 81 1.79 6.54 1.57
CA LEU A 81 2.91 7.21 0.95
C LEU A 81 4.01 7.33 2.00
N LEU A 82 5.16 6.72 1.72
CA LEU A 82 6.27 6.60 2.67
C LEU A 82 7.50 7.34 2.15
N PRO A 83 7.73 8.57 2.61
CA PRO A 83 8.92 9.31 2.20
C PRO A 83 10.18 8.84 2.92
N GLY A 84 11.30 8.84 2.22
CA GLY A 84 12.60 8.56 2.81
C GLY A 84 12.87 7.11 3.14
N VAL A 85 12.14 6.18 2.53
CA VAL A 85 12.28 4.74 2.79
C VAL A 85 12.59 4.01 1.49
N ASP A 86 13.60 3.17 1.51
CA ASP A 86 13.97 2.33 0.36
C ASP A 86 14.52 0.98 0.82
N GLY A 87 14.71 0.09 -0.14
CA GLY A 87 15.46 -1.16 0.02
C GLY A 87 15.14 -1.93 1.29
N ILE A 88 16.15 -2.12 2.12
CA ILE A 88 16.07 -2.91 3.35
C ILE A 88 15.10 -2.27 4.35
N GLY A 89 15.13 -0.95 4.47
CA GLY A 89 14.22 -0.22 5.36
C GLY A 89 12.76 -0.42 4.97
N LEU A 90 12.47 -0.39 3.68
CA LEU A 90 11.11 -0.59 3.18
C LEU A 90 10.62 -2.01 3.48
N LYS A 91 11.48 -3.02 3.27
CA LYS A 91 11.13 -4.40 3.61
C LYS A 91 10.81 -4.57 5.09
N ALA A 92 11.59 -3.91 5.95
CA ALA A 92 11.38 -3.95 7.39
C ALA A 92 10.04 -3.30 7.77
N VAL A 93 9.71 -2.15 7.19
CA VAL A 93 8.44 -1.48 7.44
C VAL A 93 7.27 -2.37 7.03
N MET A 94 7.33 -2.95 5.83
CA MET A 94 6.25 -3.78 5.32
C MET A 94 6.10 -5.06 6.13
N ASN A 95 7.20 -5.68 6.53
CA ASN A 95 7.16 -6.87 7.38
C ASN A 95 6.50 -6.54 8.73
N ASN A 96 6.85 -5.41 9.34
CA ASN A 96 6.26 -5.00 10.59
C ASN A 96 4.76 -4.75 10.45
N LEU A 97 4.33 -4.04 9.42
CA LEU A 97 2.91 -3.78 9.20
C LEU A 97 2.13 -5.09 9.02
N GLN A 98 2.65 -6.01 8.23
CA GLN A 98 1.99 -7.29 8.00
C GLN A 98 1.85 -8.08 9.31
N GLN A 99 2.91 -8.14 10.12
CA GLN A 99 2.88 -8.86 11.40
C GLN A 99 1.88 -8.23 12.38
N VAL A 100 1.85 -6.91 12.45
CA VAL A 100 0.93 -6.18 13.32
C VAL A 100 -0.52 -6.47 12.93
N LEU A 101 -0.83 -6.41 11.63
CA LEU A 101 -2.18 -6.69 11.16
C LEU A 101 -2.58 -8.14 11.43
N ARG A 102 -1.70 -9.10 11.18
CA ARG A 102 -1.97 -10.51 11.46
C ARG A 102 -2.26 -10.74 12.94
N LYS A 103 -1.55 -10.04 13.81
CA LYS A 103 -1.67 -10.23 15.28
C LYS A 103 -2.92 -9.58 15.85
N TYR A 104 -3.27 -8.40 15.38
CA TYR A 104 -4.28 -7.58 16.06
C TYR A 104 -5.60 -7.43 15.31
N MET A 105 -5.64 -7.66 13.98
CA MET A 105 -6.89 -7.54 13.25
C MET A 105 -7.72 -8.80 13.35
N LYS A 106 -8.94 -8.66 13.85
CA LYS A 106 -9.85 -9.79 14.06
C LYS A 106 -11.29 -9.41 13.80
N HIS A 107 -12.10 -10.40 13.49
CA HIS A 107 -13.55 -10.31 13.44
C HIS A 107 -14.13 -11.55 14.15
N PRO A 108 -15.46 -11.63 14.37
CA PRO A 108 -16.04 -12.76 15.09
C PRO A 108 -15.72 -14.14 14.51
N GLY A 109 -15.43 -14.21 13.21
CA GLY A 109 -15.08 -15.47 12.56
C GLY A 109 -13.60 -15.83 12.58
N GLY A 110 -12.73 -14.97 13.14
CA GLY A 110 -11.30 -15.24 13.21
C GLY A 110 -10.41 -14.06 12.86
N SER A 111 -9.21 -14.36 12.38
CA SER A 111 -8.23 -13.35 12.01
C SER A 111 -8.56 -12.69 10.69
N VAL A 112 -8.16 -11.43 10.55
CA VAL A 112 -8.25 -10.65 9.32
C VAL A 112 -6.85 -10.42 8.80
N THR A 113 -6.65 -10.60 7.50
CA THR A 113 -5.39 -10.31 6.84
C THR A 113 -5.56 -9.24 5.77
N ALA A 114 -4.44 -8.75 5.26
CA ALA A 114 -4.42 -7.78 4.18
C ALA A 114 -3.37 -8.16 3.15
N SER A 115 -3.61 -7.75 1.91
CA SER A 115 -2.66 -7.89 0.81
C SER A 115 -2.10 -6.52 0.48
N PHE A 116 -0.81 -6.46 0.12
CA PHE A 116 -0.08 -5.22 -0.11
C PHE A 116 0.67 -5.28 -1.43
N GLY A 117 0.60 -4.18 -2.17
CA GLY A 117 1.47 -3.96 -3.33
C GLY A 117 2.34 -2.73 -3.07
N VAL A 118 3.63 -2.84 -3.28
CA VAL A 118 4.59 -1.79 -2.96
C VAL A 118 5.40 -1.42 -4.18
N ALA A 119 5.53 -0.12 -4.45
CA ALA A 119 6.36 0.36 -5.55
C ALA A 119 7.22 1.54 -5.10
N LEU A 120 8.53 1.43 -5.26
CA LEU A 120 9.43 2.58 -5.12
C LEU A 120 9.34 3.43 -6.36
N LEU A 121 9.25 4.75 -6.16
CA LEU A 121 9.27 5.69 -7.27
C LEU A 121 10.62 5.62 -7.97
N GLU A 122 10.61 5.44 -9.29
CA GLU A 122 11.80 5.39 -10.10
C GLU A 122 12.11 6.77 -10.67
N HIS A 123 13.39 7.02 -10.93
CA HIS A 123 13.83 8.29 -11.51
C HIS A 123 13.09 8.56 -12.82
N GLY A 124 12.46 9.72 -12.91
CA GLY A 124 11.73 10.13 -14.10
C GLY A 124 10.39 9.43 -14.33
N GLU A 125 9.96 8.59 -13.39
CA GLU A 125 8.68 7.89 -13.51
C GLU A 125 7.51 8.83 -13.30
N SER A 126 6.45 8.68 -14.11
CA SER A 126 5.20 9.42 -13.90
C SER A 126 4.44 8.88 -12.71
N VAL A 127 3.60 9.72 -12.12
CA VAL A 127 2.71 9.30 -11.02
C VAL A 127 1.78 8.17 -11.49
N ASP A 128 1.26 8.24 -12.69
CA ASP A 128 0.38 7.20 -13.23
C ASP A 128 1.08 5.85 -13.32
N SER A 129 2.34 5.83 -13.78
CA SER A 129 3.15 4.61 -13.85
C SER A 129 3.43 4.05 -12.46
N TRP A 130 3.80 4.92 -11.52
CA TRP A 130 4.10 4.54 -10.15
C TRP A 130 2.89 3.89 -9.48
N LEU A 131 1.73 4.55 -9.59
CA LEU A 131 0.47 4.04 -9.04
C LEU A 131 0.09 2.71 -9.69
N ALA A 132 0.22 2.60 -11.01
CA ALA A 132 -0.09 1.37 -11.75
C ALA A 132 0.79 0.21 -11.31
N ARG A 133 2.07 0.45 -11.03
CA ARG A 133 2.98 -0.60 -10.55
C ARG A 133 2.60 -1.10 -9.16
N ALA A 134 2.23 -0.20 -8.25
CA ALA A 134 1.76 -0.58 -6.94
C ALA A 134 0.46 -1.38 -7.02
N ASP A 135 -0.46 -0.96 -7.89
CA ASP A 135 -1.73 -1.64 -8.11
C ASP A 135 -1.53 -3.04 -8.68
N ALA A 136 -0.64 -3.18 -9.67
CA ALA A 136 -0.31 -4.48 -10.26
C ALA A 136 0.31 -5.42 -9.22
N ALA A 137 1.15 -4.89 -8.34
CA ALA A 137 1.75 -5.68 -7.26
C ALA A 137 0.68 -6.15 -6.25
N LEU A 138 -0.29 -5.29 -5.92
CA LEU A 138 -1.41 -5.68 -5.07
C LEU A 138 -2.24 -6.79 -5.72
N TYR A 139 -2.52 -6.66 -7.01
CA TYR A 139 -3.24 -7.68 -7.76
C TYR A 139 -2.50 -9.02 -7.69
N GLU A 140 -1.18 -9.01 -7.89
CA GLU A 140 -0.36 -10.22 -7.77
C GLU A 140 -0.43 -10.81 -6.35
N ALA A 141 -0.40 -9.98 -5.31
CA ALA A 141 -0.56 -10.45 -3.94
C ALA A 141 -1.88 -11.20 -3.76
N LYS A 142 -2.96 -10.67 -4.30
CA LYS A 142 -4.28 -11.30 -4.22
C LYS A 142 -4.34 -12.61 -5.02
N GLU A 143 -3.75 -12.64 -6.20
CA GLU A 143 -3.78 -13.81 -7.08
C GLU A 143 -2.90 -14.95 -6.59
N THR A 144 -1.85 -14.64 -5.83
CA THR A 144 -0.89 -15.66 -5.36
C THR A 144 -1.17 -16.16 -3.95
N GLY A 145 -2.30 -15.81 -3.37
CA GLY A 145 -2.75 -16.40 -2.10
C GLY A 145 -3.13 -15.42 -1.00
N ARG A 146 -3.08 -14.13 -1.25
CA ARG A 146 -3.40 -13.08 -0.26
C ARG A 146 -2.47 -13.10 0.95
N ASP A 147 -2.75 -12.31 1.96
CA ASP A 147 -1.96 -12.20 3.20
C ASP A 147 -0.46 -12.11 2.92
N ARG A 148 -0.09 -11.18 2.05
CA ARG A 148 1.31 -11.02 1.63
C ARG A 148 1.60 -9.65 1.09
N VAL A 149 2.89 -9.37 1.03
CA VAL A 149 3.44 -8.15 0.44
C VAL A 149 4.12 -8.53 -0.86
N VAL A 150 3.77 -7.85 -1.94
CA VAL A 150 4.46 -7.99 -3.22
C VAL A 150 5.11 -6.65 -3.56
N PHE A 151 6.41 -6.69 -3.88
CA PHE A 151 7.17 -5.52 -4.32
C PHE A 151 7.17 -5.49 -5.83
N ALA A 152 6.77 -4.34 -6.40
CA ALA A 152 6.78 -4.16 -7.84
C ALA A 152 8.22 -4.18 -8.36
N ASP A 153 8.42 -4.86 -9.47
CA ASP A 153 9.72 -4.87 -10.14
C ASP A 153 10.01 -3.49 -10.73
N ALA A 154 11.31 -3.19 -10.86
CA ALA A 154 11.76 -1.98 -11.53
C ALA A 154 11.28 -1.97 -12.98
N GLN A 155 10.85 -0.81 -13.44
CA GLN A 155 10.43 -0.62 -14.82
C GLN A 155 11.66 -0.74 -15.74
N ARG A 156 11.59 -1.62 -16.75
CA ARG A 156 12.69 -1.82 -17.69
C ARG A 156 12.43 -1.07 -18.98
N THR A 157 13.49 -0.44 -19.50
CA THR A 157 13.44 0.12 -20.86
C THR A 157 13.58 -1.03 -21.87
N PRO A 158 13.08 -0.83 -23.12
CA PRO A 158 13.25 -1.85 -24.14
C PRO A 158 14.73 -2.24 -24.39
N GLU A 159 15.66 -1.31 -24.27
CA GLU A 159 17.08 -1.58 -24.43
C GLU A 159 17.59 -2.52 -23.32
N LEU A 160 17.23 -2.27 -22.09
CA LEU A 160 17.64 -3.13 -20.97
C LEU A 160 17.03 -4.52 -21.09
N ALA A 161 15.78 -4.61 -21.54
CA ALA A 161 15.14 -5.90 -21.78
C ALA A 161 15.86 -6.71 -22.86
N ALA A 162 16.33 -6.05 -23.92
CA ALA A 162 17.10 -6.70 -24.99
C ALA A 162 18.45 -7.20 -24.51
N GLU A 163 19.13 -6.48 -23.62
CA GLU A 163 20.42 -6.88 -23.06
C GLU A 163 20.31 -8.06 -22.11
N THR A 164 19.17 -8.23 -21.47
CA THR A 164 18.95 -9.30 -20.50
C THR A 164 18.29 -10.54 -21.10
N ALA A 165 17.91 -10.48 -22.36
CA ALA A 165 17.19 -11.57 -23.02
C ALA A 165 18.12 -12.74 -23.49
#